data_e9adba1eb2a53b181a2083f5f387717f
#
_entry.id   e9adba1eb2a53b181a2083f5f387717f
#
_cell.length_a   1.000
_cell.length_b   1.000
_cell.length_c   1.000
_cell.angle_alpha   90.00
_cell.angle_beta   90.00
_cell.angle_gamma   90.00
#
_symmetry.space_group_name_H-M   'P 1'
#
loop_
_entity.id
_entity.type
_entity.pdbx_description
1 polymer ?
#
loop_
_entity_poly.entity_id
_entity_poly.type
_entity_poly.pdbx_seq_one_letter_code
_entity_poly.pdbx_strand_id
1 'polypeptide(L)'
;MAKAKPLRAGTIERPKSLTELVKEHIRTRIIDGELKLGEALSENVLAAQLGISKTPVREALLQLKLEGLVDIQPQRGSFVFTMNPKDMEEFCEYRIILETAALRSAIENDEAGLVVALEQRAKKMVKALEENDFSSYRRIDTDYHRQILQRAQNSYLLNAHSQLEMKIQALRAHVTQRDRSIEVSLAEHLSIVKLLKANDKAKALTVLSGHIRAASRDFRALSEEGGSLG
;
A
#
# COMPACT_ATOMS: atom_id res chain seq x y z
N MET A 1 61.53 5.14 0.41
CA MET A 1 60.18 5.22 1.08
C MET A 1 59.12 5.09 0.02
N ALA A 2 58.46 3.96 -0.07
CA ALA A 2 57.38 3.70 -1.01
C ALA A 2 56.09 4.31 -0.48
N LYS A 3 55.47 5.27 -1.23
CA LYS A 3 54.19 5.84 -0.90
C LYS A 3 53.11 4.81 -1.14
N ALA A 4 52.38 4.44 -0.08
CA ALA A 4 51.24 3.56 -0.18
C ALA A 4 50.16 4.20 -1.10
N LYS A 5 49.73 3.44 -2.09
CA LYS A 5 48.67 3.84 -3.03
C LYS A 5 47.31 3.88 -2.27
N PRO A 6 46.55 5.00 -2.34
CA PRO A 6 45.26 5.03 -1.63
C PRO A 6 44.32 3.96 -2.21
N LEU A 7 43.73 3.15 -1.31
CA LEU A 7 42.64 2.23 -1.65
C LEU A 7 41.48 3.04 -2.26
N ARG A 8 41.07 2.71 -3.49
CA ARG A 8 39.81 3.24 -4.04
C ARG A 8 38.68 2.77 -3.14
N ALA A 9 37.92 3.70 -2.60
CA ALA A 9 36.67 3.41 -1.87
C ALA A 9 35.68 2.78 -2.87
N GLY A 10 35.73 1.46 -2.99
CA GLY A 10 34.66 0.68 -3.61
C GLY A 10 33.52 0.59 -2.62
N THR A 11 32.32 1.02 -2.98
CA THR A 11 31.09 0.77 -2.20
C THR A 11 30.90 -0.74 -2.17
N ILE A 12 31.08 -1.36 -1.00
CA ILE A 12 30.74 -2.79 -0.82
C ILE A 12 29.22 -2.83 -0.66
N GLU A 13 28.50 -3.26 -1.69
CA GLU A 13 27.10 -3.62 -1.55
C GLU A 13 27.01 -4.81 -0.59
N ARG A 14 26.47 -4.57 0.59
CA ARG A 14 26.21 -5.63 1.56
C ARG A 14 24.98 -6.42 1.09
N PRO A 15 25.05 -7.73 0.96
CA PRO A 15 23.86 -8.54 0.72
C PRO A 15 22.85 -8.31 1.84
N LYS A 16 21.54 -8.35 1.52
CA LYS A 16 20.47 -8.24 2.52
C LYS A 16 20.67 -9.26 3.63
N SER A 17 20.43 -8.85 4.86
CA SER A 17 20.45 -9.76 6.02
C SER A 17 19.29 -10.77 5.92
N LEU A 18 19.41 -11.93 6.59
CA LEU A 18 18.32 -12.90 6.68
C LEU A 18 17.05 -12.27 7.24
N THR A 19 17.17 -11.39 8.23
CA THR A 19 16.04 -10.62 8.80
C THR A 19 15.33 -9.79 7.75
N GLU A 20 16.06 -9.08 6.89
CA GLU A 20 15.49 -8.30 5.80
C GLU A 20 14.79 -9.16 4.76
N LEU A 21 15.39 -10.29 4.38
CA LEU A 21 14.78 -11.24 3.43
C LEU A 21 13.48 -11.84 3.98
N VAL A 22 13.48 -12.26 5.24
CA VAL A 22 12.29 -12.78 5.93
C VAL A 22 11.21 -11.71 6.03
N LYS A 23 11.58 -10.48 6.42
CA LYS A 23 10.66 -9.35 6.48
C LYS A 23 10.00 -9.09 5.13
N GLU A 24 10.78 -9.01 4.07
CA GLU A 24 10.25 -8.82 2.72
C GLU A 24 9.34 -9.96 2.28
N HIS A 25 9.73 -11.20 2.57
CA HIS A 25 8.94 -12.38 2.25
C HIS A 25 7.55 -12.35 2.93
N ILE A 26 7.51 -12.10 4.25
CA ILE A 26 6.24 -12.02 5.00
C ILE A 26 5.42 -10.80 4.53
N ARG A 27 6.06 -9.64 4.35
CA ARG A 27 5.41 -8.41 3.86
C ARG A 27 4.71 -8.66 2.53
N THR A 28 5.41 -9.24 1.56
CA THR A 28 4.85 -9.54 0.23
C THR A 28 3.62 -10.43 0.34
N ARG A 29 3.67 -11.47 1.14
CA ARG A 29 2.55 -12.40 1.34
C ARG A 29 1.34 -11.72 2.01
N ILE A 30 1.56 -10.76 2.92
CA ILE A 30 0.48 -9.96 3.51
C ILE A 30 -0.14 -9.02 2.45
N ILE A 31 0.71 -8.31 1.68
CA ILE A 31 0.27 -7.36 0.66
C ILE A 31 -0.46 -8.04 -0.50
N ASP A 32 -0.03 -9.25 -0.87
CA ASP A 32 -0.66 -10.02 -1.94
C ASP A 32 -1.92 -10.78 -1.47
N GLY A 33 -2.22 -10.75 -0.16
CA GLY A 33 -3.39 -11.39 0.43
C GLY A 33 -3.26 -12.90 0.63
N GLU A 34 -2.05 -13.45 0.52
CA GLU A 34 -1.77 -14.86 0.81
C GLU A 34 -1.87 -15.14 2.32
N LEU A 35 -1.39 -14.20 3.14
CA LEU A 35 -1.58 -14.20 4.58
C LEU A 35 -2.79 -13.30 4.90
N LYS A 36 -3.81 -13.87 5.50
CA LYS A 36 -5.09 -13.18 5.77
C LYS A 36 -4.97 -12.24 6.97
N LEU A 37 -5.82 -11.23 7.03
CA LEU A 37 -5.96 -10.38 8.21
C LEU A 37 -6.28 -11.25 9.43
N GLY A 38 -5.60 -11.01 10.57
CA GLY A 38 -5.76 -11.82 11.78
C GLY A 38 -5.09 -13.20 11.77
N GLU A 39 -4.49 -13.62 10.66
CA GLU A 39 -3.83 -14.92 10.58
C GLU A 39 -2.63 -15.00 11.53
N ALA A 40 -2.53 -16.12 12.25
CA ALA A 40 -1.44 -16.35 13.20
C ALA A 40 -0.11 -16.63 12.49
N LEU A 41 0.93 -15.91 12.90
CA LEU A 41 2.29 -16.01 12.37
C LEU A 41 3.19 -16.74 13.36
N SER A 42 3.29 -18.07 13.24
CA SER A 42 4.12 -18.88 14.11
C SER A 42 5.60 -18.77 13.75
N GLU A 43 6.43 -18.27 14.68
CA GLU A 43 7.90 -18.24 14.51
C GLU A 43 8.47 -19.63 14.18
N ASN A 44 7.91 -20.69 14.78
CA ASN A 44 8.36 -22.05 14.56
C ASN A 44 8.08 -22.53 13.14
N VAL A 45 6.86 -22.27 12.66
CA VAL A 45 6.43 -22.68 11.32
C VAL A 45 7.21 -21.91 10.26
N LEU A 46 7.32 -20.59 10.41
CA LEU A 46 8.07 -19.73 9.48
C LEU A 46 9.56 -20.11 9.43
N ALA A 47 10.19 -20.33 10.58
CA ALA A 47 11.58 -20.75 10.64
C ALA A 47 11.81 -22.11 9.94
N ALA A 48 10.91 -23.07 10.17
CA ALA A 48 10.98 -24.39 9.52
C ALA A 48 10.76 -24.29 8.00
N GLN A 49 9.77 -23.52 7.54
CA GLN A 49 9.49 -23.32 6.12
C GLN A 49 10.64 -22.64 5.37
N LEU A 50 11.32 -21.70 6.02
CA LEU A 50 12.42 -20.95 5.42
C LEU A 50 13.80 -21.61 5.62
N GLY A 51 13.87 -22.69 6.40
CA GLY A 51 15.14 -23.40 6.68
C GLY A 51 16.15 -22.58 7.50
N ILE A 52 15.69 -21.72 8.40
CA ILE A 52 16.50 -20.79 9.19
C ILE A 52 16.19 -20.89 10.70
N SER A 53 17.01 -20.24 11.53
CA SER A 53 16.74 -20.14 12.98
C SER A 53 15.57 -19.16 13.26
N LYS A 54 15.00 -19.22 14.47
CA LYS A 54 13.89 -18.34 14.90
C LYS A 54 14.29 -16.86 15.07
N THR A 55 15.56 -16.59 15.36
CA THR A 55 16.03 -15.23 15.64
C THR A 55 15.71 -14.23 14.51
N PRO A 56 16.14 -14.47 13.24
CA PRO A 56 15.80 -13.55 12.15
C PRO A 56 14.29 -13.45 11.86
N VAL A 57 13.52 -14.51 12.14
CA VAL A 57 12.05 -14.48 12.01
C VAL A 57 11.45 -13.53 13.04
N ARG A 58 11.85 -13.67 14.31
CA ARG A 58 11.37 -12.80 15.40
C ARG A 58 11.71 -11.34 15.16
N GLU A 59 12.93 -11.05 14.73
CA GLU A 59 13.35 -9.69 14.40
C GLU A 59 12.54 -9.13 13.22
N ALA A 60 12.29 -9.93 12.19
CA ALA A 60 11.45 -9.53 11.06
C ALA A 60 10.01 -9.20 11.49
N LEU A 61 9.40 -10.03 12.36
CA LEU A 61 8.06 -9.77 12.90
C LEU A 61 8.02 -8.51 13.75
N LEU A 62 9.07 -8.22 14.54
CA LEU A 62 9.17 -6.95 15.28
C LEU A 62 9.26 -5.74 14.34
N GLN A 63 10.01 -5.83 13.24
CA GLN A 63 10.07 -4.77 12.24
C GLN A 63 8.72 -4.58 11.54
N LEU A 64 8.02 -5.67 11.18
CA LEU A 64 6.68 -5.61 10.59
C LEU A 64 5.63 -5.04 11.54
N LYS A 65 5.79 -5.25 12.87
CA LYS A 65 4.97 -4.59 13.87
C LYS A 65 5.18 -3.07 13.84
N LEU A 66 6.41 -2.60 13.72
CA LEU A 66 6.68 -1.15 13.60
C LEU A 66 6.10 -0.56 12.30
N GLU A 67 6.01 -1.36 11.23
CA GLU A 67 5.33 -1.01 9.98
C GLU A 67 3.80 -1.12 10.08
N GLY A 68 3.28 -1.64 11.19
CA GLY A 68 1.84 -1.81 11.44
C GLY A 68 1.19 -2.94 10.65
N LEU A 69 1.97 -3.86 10.09
CA LEU A 69 1.47 -5.04 9.36
C LEU A 69 1.30 -6.28 10.24
N VAL A 70 1.90 -6.28 11.42
CA VAL A 70 1.85 -7.39 12.38
C VAL A 70 1.50 -6.86 13.76
N ASP A 71 0.61 -7.55 14.45
CA ASP A 71 0.30 -7.36 15.86
C ASP A 71 0.97 -8.45 16.68
N ILE A 72 1.73 -8.06 17.71
CA ILE A 72 2.35 -8.99 18.65
C ILE A 72 1.62 -8.89 19.98
N GLN A 73 0.90 -9.94 20.33
CA GLN A 73 0.12 -10.03 21.56
C GLN A 73 0.92 -10.84 22.61
N PRO A 74 1.19 -10.28 23.79
CA PRO A 74 1.89 -11.02 24.85
C PRO A 74 1.22 -12.37 25.12
N GLN A 75 2.01 -13.42 25.19
CA GLN A 75 1.60 -14.82 25.47
C GLN A 75 0.69 -15.47 24.41
N ARG A 76 0.17 -14.73 23.44
CA ARG A 76 -0.70 -15.23 22.36
C ARG A 76 0.03 -15.42 21.04
N GLY A 77 1.10 -14.65 20.79
CA GLY A 77 1.90 -14.77 19.57
C GLY A 77 1.79 -13.55 18.66
N SER A 78 2.20 -13.75 17.41
CA SER A 78 2.16 -12.75 16.36
C SER A 78 1.04 -13.04 15.37
N PHE A 79 0.39 -11.99 14.87
CA PHE A 79 -0.74 -12.09 13.95
C PHE A 79 -0.59 -11.02 12.86
N VAL A 80 -1.10 -11.28 11.67
CA VAL A 80 -1.31 -10.21 10.69
C VAL A 80 -2.27 -9.19 11.29
N PHE A 81 -2.04 -7.90 11.07
CA PHE A 81 -2.90 -6.84 11.63
C PHE A 81 -4.37 -7.05 11.26
N THR A 82 -5.26 -6.54 12.09
CA THR A 82 -6.70 -6.52 11.85
C THR A 82 -7.23 -5.09 11.94
N MET A 83 -8.39 -4.86 11.36
CA MET A 83 -9.18 -3.65 11.52
C MET A 83 -10.63 -4.00 11.76
N ASN A 84 -11.29 -3.29 12.66
CA ASN A 84 -12.74 -3.32 12.74
C ASN A 84 -13.35 -2.28 11.77
N PRO A 85 -14.68 -2.31 11.50
CA PRO A 85 -15.31 -1.36 10.58
C PRO A 85 -15.11 0.12 10.96
N LYS A 86 -15.04 0.43 12.25
CA LYS A 86 -14.79 1.79 12.72
C LYS A 86 -13.34 2.24 12.44
N ASP A 87 -12.36 1.37 12.73
CA ASP A 87 -10.95 1.65 12.42
C ASP A 87 -10.77 1.88 10.92
N MET A 88 -11.47 1.12 10.07
CA MET A 88 -11.43 1.29 8.62
C MET A 88 -12.04 2.62 8.17
N GLU A 89 -13.11 3.08 8.82
CA GLU A 89 -13.68 4.42 8.56
C GLU A 89 -12.68 5.52 8.90
N GLU A 90 -12.12 5.51 10.10
CA GLU A 90 -11.12 6.48 10.56
C GLU A 90 -9.86 6.46 9.66
N PHE A 91 -9.44 5.28 9.22
CA PHE A 91 -8.33 5.12 8.29
C PHE A 91 -8.63 5.73 6.91
N CYS A 92 -9.84 5.54 6.38
CA CYS A 92 -10.26 6.16 5.12
C CYS A 92 -10.40 7.69 5.27
N GLU A 93 -10.91 8.20 6.39
CA GLU A 93 -10.97 9.64 6.67
C GLU A 93 -9.58 10.28 6.67
N TYR A 94 -8.62 9.63 7.33
CA TYR A 94 -7.24 10.11 7.34
C TYR A 94 -6.63 10.13 5.93
N ARG A 95 -6.86 9.09 5.12
CA ARG A 95 -6.45 9.06 3.72
C ARG A 95 -7.08 10.20 2.91
N ILE A 96 -8.38 10.43 3.07
CA ILE A 96 -9.10 11.52 2.37
C ILE A 96 -8.47 12.87 2.69
N ILE A 97 -8.15 13.14 3.96
CA ILE A 97 -7.49 14.39 4.38
C ILE A 97 -6.15 14.55 3.67
N LEU A 98 -5.28 13.53 3.69
CA LEU A 98 -3.95 13.58 3.10
C LEU A 98 -4.00 13.68 1.57
N GLU A 99 -4.79 12.81 0.93
CA GLU A 99 -4.78 12.70 -0.52
C GLU A 99 -5.52 13.87 -1.20
N THR A 100 -6.58 14.42 -0.59
CA THR A 100 -7.24 15.62 -1.13
C THR A 100 -6.41 16.88 -0.93
N ALA A 101 -5.70 17.01 0.19
CA ALA A 101 -4.73 18.10 0.39
C ALA A 101 -3.59 17.99 -0.64
N ALA A 102 -3.07 16.79 -0.84
CA ALA A 102 -2.03 16.53 -1.83
C ALA A 102 -2.51 16.83 -3.26
N LEU A 103 -3.75 16.43 -3.62
CA LEU A 103 -4.30 16.70 -4.95
C LEU A 103 -4.43 18.21 -5.21
N ARG A 104 -4.87 19.01 -4.22
CA ARG A 104 -4.90 20.48 -4.35
C ARG A 104 -3.53 21.06 -4.59
N SER A 105 -2.55 20.69 -3.76
CA SER A 105 -1.17 21.16 -3.92
C SER A 105 -0.53 20.69 -5.24
N ALA A 106 -0.81 19.46 -5.69
CA ALA A 106 -0.30 18.93 -6.94
C ALA A 106 -0.88 19.69 -8.16
N ILE A 107 -2.16 20.08 -8.11
CA ILE A 107 -2.79 20.92 -9.12
C ILE A 107 -2.15 22.32 -9.17
N GLU A 108 -1.84 22.89 -8.00
CA GLU A 108 -1.18 24.22 -7.93
C GLU A 108 0.27 24.18 -8.39
N ASN A 109 1.00 23.11 -8.06
CA ASN A 109 2.45 23.02 -8.30
C ASN A 109 2.81 22.48 -9.69
N ASP A 110 2.06 21.46 -10.22
CA ASP A 110 2.39 20.77 -11.48
C ASP A 110 1.15 20.08 -12.09
N GLU A 111 0.11 20.85 -12.43
CA GLU A 111 -1.13 20.30 -12.99
C GLU A 111 -0.90 19.48 -14.26
N ALA A 112 -0.10 19.99 -15.18
CA ALA A 112 0.16 19.31 -16.45
C ALA A 112 0.88 17.98 -16.26
N GLY A 113 1.93 17.96 -15.44
CA GLY A 113 2.63 16.72 -15.11
C GLY A 113 1.80 15.76 -14.30
N LEU A 114 0.94 16.24 -13.39
CA LEU A 114 -0.02 15.42 -12.65
C LEU A 114 -0.96 14.68 -13.61
N VAL A 115 -1.62 15.39 -14.52
CA VAL A 115 -2.55 14.82 -15.50
C VAL A 115 -1.87 13.74 -16.34
N VAL A 116 -0.67 14.02 -16.86
CA VAL A 116 0.11 13.04 -17.63
C VAL A 116 0.42 11.79 -16.82
N ALA A 117 0.88 11.98 -15.58
CA ALA A 117 1.25 10.87 -14.71
C ALA A 117 0.05 9.99 -14.37
N LEU A 118 -1.09 10.58 -14.00
CA LEU A 118 -2.31 9.85 -13.65
C LEU A 118 -2.88 9.14 -14.87
N GLU A 119 -2.90 9.77 -16.05
CA GLU A 119 -3.37 9.13 -17.29
C GLU A 119 -2.52 7.91 -17.66
N GLN A 120 -1.21 8.00 -17.53
CA GLN A 120 -0.32 6.86 -17.79
C GLN A 120 -0.61 5.67 -16.87
N ARG A 121 -0.88 5.93 -15.57
CA ARG A 121 -1.25 4.87 -14.60
C ARG A 121 -2.62 4.29 -14.91
N ALA A 122 -3.59 5.14 -15.21
CA ALA A 122 -4.93 4.69 -15.60
C ALA A 122 -4.89 3.78 -16.84
N LYS A 123 -4.13 4.13 -17.88
CA LYS A 123 -3.93 3.27 -19.08
C LYS A 123 -3.28 1.92 -18.71
N LYS A 124 -2.31 1.92 -17.82
CA LYS A 124 -1.69 0.67 -17.33
C LYS A 124 -2.65 -0.18 -16.52
N MET A 125 -3.54 0.44 -15.72
CA MET A 125 -4.59 -0.28 -14.98
C MET A 125 -5.59 -0.94 -15.94
N VAL A 126 -6.02 -0.24 -16.99
CA VAL A 126 -6.89 -0.81 -18.05
C VAL A 126 -6.24 -2.08 -18.62
N LYS A 127 -4.97 -1.97 -19.04
CA LYS A 127 -4.24 -3.11 -19.61
C LYS A 127 -4.13 -4.28 -18.62
N ALA A 128 -3.79 -4.02 -17.35
CA ALA A 128 -3.69 -5.07 -16.34
C ALA A 128 -5.04 -5.78 -16.12
N LEU A 129 -6.15 -5.05 -16.18
CA LEU A 129 -7.49 -5.63 -16.06
C LEU A 129 -7.86 -6.47 -17.29
N GLU A 130 -7.55 -6.02 -18.52
CA GLU A 130 -7.73 -6.79 -19.76
C GLU A 130 -6.94 -8.11 -19.74
N GLU A 131 -5.76 -8.11 -19.11
CA GLU A 131 -4.89 -9.28 -18.95
C GLU A 131 -5.26 -10.14 -17.72
N ASN A 132 -6.28 -9.78 -16.93
CA ASN A 132 -6.66 -10.39 -15.66
C ASN A 132 -5.50 -10.41 -14.63
N ASP A 133 -4.54 -9.48 -14.73
CA ASP A 133 -3.44 -9.33 -13.79
C ASP A 133 -3.82 -8.38 -12.64
N PHE A 134 -4.61 -8.90 -11.71
CA PHE A 134 -5.09 -8.16 -10.54
C PHE A 134 -3.95 -7.73 -9.60
N SER A 135 -2.85 -8.47 -9.57
CA SER A 135 -1.67 -8.10 -8.77
C SER A 135 -1.01 -6.83 -9.32
N SER A 136 -0.77 -6.79 -10.64
CA SER A 136 -0.27 -5.58 -11.31
C SER A 136 -1.26 -4.42 -11.20
N TYR A 137 -2.58 -4.67 -11.35
CA TYR A 137 -3.60 -3.63 -11.15
C TYR A 137 -3.44 -2.96 -9.79
N ARG A 138 -3.41 -3.72 -8.68
CA ARG A 138 -3.26 -3.18 -7.31
C ARG A 138 -1.98 -2.38 -7.09
N ARG A 139 -0.86 -2.83 -7.69
CA ARG A 139 0.42 -2.10 -7.64
C ARG A 139 0.35 -0.77 -8.39
N ILE A 140 -0.27 -0.75 -9.58
CA ILE A 140 -0.42 0.46 -10.39
C ILE A 140 -1.38 1.43 -9.72
N ASP A 141 -2.46 0.93 -9.10
CA ASP A 141 -3.41 1.73 -8.33
C ASP A 141 -2.71 2.42 -7.13
N THR A 142 -1.85 1.71 -6.41
CA THR A 142 -1.02 2.32 -5.36
C THR A 142 -0.09 3.41 -5.93
N ASP A 143 0.55 3.16 -7.08
CA ASP A 143 1.41 4.15 -7.72
C ASP A 143 0.61 5.36 -8.25
N TYR A 144 -0.65 5.17 -8.69
CA TYR A 144 -1.55 6.27 -9.08
C TYR A 144 -1.73 7.27 -7.94
N HIS A 145 -2.10 6.80 -6.75
CA HIS A 145 -2.23 7.64 -5.56
C HIS A 145 -0.90 8.26 -5.14
N ARG A 146 0.20 7.50 -5.20
CA ARG A 146 1.54 8.00 -4.91
C ARG A 146 1.95 9.16 -5.83
N GLN A 147 1.53 9.16 -7.12
CA GLN A 147 1.79 10.27 -8.03
C GLN A 147 1.15 11.58 -7.54
N ILE A 148 -0.04 11.53 -6.96
CA ILE A 148 -0.70 12.70 -6.36
C ILE A 148 0.17 13.26 -5.23
N LEU A 149 0.64 12.39 -4.32
CA LEU A 149 1.46 12.78 -3.17
C LEU A 149 2.83 13.35 -3.60
N GLN A 150 3.48 12.73 -4.59
CA GLN A 150 4.79 13.18 -5.08
C GLN A 150 4.71 14.54 -5.76
N ARG A 151 3.65 14.80 -6.54
CA ARG A 151 3.46 16.07 -7.25
C ARG A 151 2.92 17.19 -6.40
N ALA A 152 2.43 16.87 -5.20
CA ALA A 152 2.13 17.87 -4.18
C ALA A 152 3.36 18.66 -3.72
N GLN A 153 4.57 18.15 -3.98
CA GLN A 153 5.85 18.74 -3.54
C GLN A 153 5.90 19.07 -2.04
N ASN A 154 5.13 18.30 -1.25
CA ASN A 154 5.08 18.42 0.19
C ASN A 154 5.57 17.10 0.82
N SER A 155 6.81 17.12 1.32
CA SER A 155 7.45 15.94 1.93
C SER A 155 6.72 15.45 3.18
N TYR A 156 6.05 16.31 3.93
CA TYR A 156 5.28 15.91 5.12
C TYR A 156 4.03 15.11 4.73
N LEU A 157 3.29 15.56 3.70
CA LEU A 157 2.15 14.79 3.18
C LEU A 157 2.60 13.43 2.63
N LEU A 158 3.68 13.42 1.84
CA LEU A 158 4.23 12.18 1.28
C LEU A 158 4.67 11.21 2.37
N ASN A 159 5.39 11.69 3.39
CA ASN A 159 5.86 10.87 4.50
C ASN A 159 4.69 10.32 5.35
N ALA A 160 3.70 11.14 5.66
CA ALA A 160 2.51 10.71 6.39
C ALA A 160 1.74 9.62 5.64
N HIS A 161 1.55 9.79 4.32
CA HIS A 161 0.87 8.79 3.49
C HIS A 161 1.70 7.50 3.34
N SER A 162 3.03 7.60 3.22
CA SER A 162 3.89 6.42 3.06
C SER A 162 3.80 5.44 4.23
N GLN A 163 3.50 5.93 5.42
CA GLN A 163 3.26 5.07 6.60
C GLN A 163 1.98 4.24 6.49
N LEU A 164 1.02 4.67 5.65
CA LEU A 164 -0.24 3.96 5.43
C LEU A 164 -0.15 2.98 4.27
N GLU A 165 0.80 3.17 3.36
CA GLU A 165 0.83 2.54 2.05
C GLU A 165 0.79 1.01 2.11
N MET A 166 1.54 0.40 3.02
CA MET A 166 1.56 -1.05 3.18
C MET A 166 0.21 -1.59 3.65
N LYS A 167 -0.45 -0.90 4.59
CA LYS A 167 -1.80 -1.25 5.04
C LYS A 167 -2.82 -1.07 3.93
N ILE A 168 -2.73 0.01 3.14
CA ILE A 168 -3.60 0.24 1.98
C ILE A 168 -3.50 -0.92 0.99
N GLN A 169 -2.28 -1.38 0.68
CA GLN A 169 -2.07 -2.49 -0.24
C GLN A 169 -2.66 -3.80 0.30
N ALA A 170 -2.39 -4.14 1.55
CA ALA A 170 -2.92 -5.32 2.20
C ALA A 170 -4.46 -5.30 2.25
N LEU A 171 -5.07 -4.18 2.66
CA LEU A 171 -6.53 -4.03 2.70
C LEU A 171 -7.15 -4.17 1.31
N ARG A 172 -6.54 -3.58 0.27
CA ARG A 172 -7.00 -3.75 -1.11
C ARG A 172 -7.01 -5.22 -1.53
N ALA A 173 -5.99 -5.99 -1.20
CA ALA A 173 -5.95 -7.41 -1.55
C ALA A 173 -7.11 -8.21 -0.93
N HIS A 174 -7.64 -7.76 0.22
CA HIS A 174 -8.76 -8.41 0.89
C HIS A 174 -10.13 -7.87 0.45
N VAL A 175 -10.24 -6.56 0.18
CA VAL A 175 -11.51 -5.89 -0.17
C VAL A 175 -11.82 -6.04 -1.65
N THR A 176 -10.82 -5.98 -2.54
CA THR A 176 -11.01 -6.03 -3.99
C THR A 176 -11.05 -7.46 -4.58
N GLN A 177 -11.52 -8.44 -3.81
CA GLN A 177 -11.70 -9.80 -4.33
C GLN A 177 -12.92 -9.93 -5.27
N ARG A 178 -13.74 -8.88 -5.41
CA ARG A 178 -14.92 -8.85 -6.28
C ARG A 178 -14.61 -8.04 -7.54
N ASP A 179 -14.74 -8.63 -8.72
CA ASP A 179 -14.50 -8.00 -10.02
C ASP A 179 -15.21 -6.65 -10.17
N ARG A 180 -16.44 -6.56 -9.69
CA ARG A 180 -17.25 -5.33 -9.75
C ARG A 180 -16.64 -4.15 -9.01
N SER A 181 -15.94 -4.37 -7.89
CA SER A 181 -15.30 -3.28 -7.13
C SER A 181 -14.09 -2.71 -7.87
N ILE A 182 -13.37 -3.56 -8.61
CA ILE A 182 -12.21 -3.16 -9.42
C ILE A 182 -12.64 -2.30 -10.63
N GLU A 183 -13.71 -2.69 -11.33
CA GLU A 183 -14.24 -1.94 -12.47
C GLU A 183 -14.73 -0.54 -12.06
N VAL A 184 -15.44 -0.45 -10.93
CA VAL A 184 -15.89 0.84 -10.37
C VAL A 184 -14.70 1.71 -9.99
N SER A 185 -13.70 1.13 -9.29
CA SER A 185 -12.47 1.83 -8.92
C SER A 185 -11.73 2.38 -10.15
N LEU A 186 -11.59 1.57 -11.21
CA LEU A 186 -10.96 2.01 -12.46
C LEU A 186 -11.74 3.15 -13.12
N ALA A 187 -13.07 3.07 -13.18
CA ALA A 187 -13.92 4.11 -13.74
C ALA A 187 -13.75 5.45 -12.96
N GLU A 188 -13.59 5.39 -11.63
CA GLU A 188 -13.34 6.57 -10.80
C GLU A 188 -11.95 7.18 -11.09
N HIS A 189 -10.91 6.38 -11.24
CA HIS A 189 -9.56 6.86 -11.62
C HIS A 189 -9.56 7.55 -13.00
N LEU A 190 -10.23 6.97 -13.98
CA LEU A 190 -10.40 7.56 -15.31
C LEU A 190 -11.22 8.87 -15.25
N SER A 191 -12.25 8.91 -14.38
CA SER A 191 -13.07 10.11 -14.17
C SER A 191 -12.25 11.25 -13.58
N ILE A 192 -11.39 10.99 -12.60
CA ILE A 192 -10.49 12.00 -12.01
C ILE A 192 -9.62 12.62 -13.12
N VAL A 193 -8.98 11.81 -13.96
CA VAL A 193 -8.16 12.30 -15.08
C VAL A 193 -8.98 13.17 -16.04
N LYS A 194 -10.19 12.71 -16.41
CA LYS A 194 -11.09 13.45 -17.30
C LYS A 194 -11.49 14.80 -16.71
N LEU A 195 -11.82 14.84 -15.43
CA LEU A 195 -12.23 16.07 -14.72
C LEU A 195 -11.09 17.08 -14.61
N LEU A 196 -9.87 16.62 -14.33
CA LEU A 196 -8.69 17.48 -14.31
C LEU A 196 -8.44 18.10 -15.70
N LYS A 197 -8.53 17.30 -16.78
CA LYS A 197 -8.42 17.80 -18.16
C LYS A 197 -9.51 18.82 -18.52
N ALA A 198 -10.70 18.67 -17.94
CA ALA A 198 -11.81 19.60 -18.12
C ALA A 198 -11.74 20.81 -17.17
N ASN A 199 -10.67 20.96 -16.38
CA ASN A 199 -10.50 21.98 -15.35
C ASN A 199 -11.59 21.98 -14.25
N ASP A 200 -12.30 20.84 -14.05
CA ASP A 200 -13.30 20.67 -12.98
C ASP A 200 -12.61 20.07 -11.73
N LYS A 201 -11.76 20.88 -11.12
CA LYS A 201 -10.92 20.49 -9.95
C LYS A 201 -11.76 20.12 -8.74
N ALA A 202 -12.87 20.84 -8.52
CA ALA A 202 -13.76 20.61 -7.38
C ALA A 202 -14.39 19.21 -7.47
N LYS A 203 -14.86 18.83 -8.65
CA LYS A 203 -15.46 17.53 -8.88
C LYS A 203 -14.42 16.40 -8.84
N ALA A 204 -13.18 16.64 -9.33
CA ALA A 204 -12.09 15.69 -9.20
C ALA A 204 -11.77 15.35 -7.73
N LEU A 205 -11.73 16.35 -6.84
CA LEU A 205 -11.58 16.16 -5.39
C LEU A 205 -12.74 15.38 -4.78
N THR A 206 -13.97 15.64 -5.21
CA THR A 206 -15.16 14.92 -4.75
C THR A 206 -15.09 13.44 -5.15
N VAL A 207 -14.71 13.15 -6.40
CA VAL A 207 -14.56 11.78 -6.90
C VAL A 207 -13.46 11.05 -6.15
N LEU A 208 -12.31 11.69 -5.92
CA LEU A 208 -11.21 11.08 -5.14
C LEU A 208 -11.68 10.73 -3.70
N SER A 209 -12.39 11.65 -3.05
CA SER A 209 -12.91 11.41 -1.69
C SER A 209 -13.92 10.26 -1.66
N GLY A 210 -14.81 10.18 -2.65
CA GLY A 210 -15.79 9.11 -2.81
C GLY A 210 -15.11 7.74 -3.05
N HIS A 211 -14.12 7.73 -3.93
CA HIS A 211 -13.29 6.57 -4.23
C HIS A 211 -12.61 5.97 -2.99
N ILE A 212 -11.95 6.81 -2.18
CA ILE A 212 -11.31 6.35 -0.95
C ILE A 212 -12.36 5.83 0.05
N ARG A 213 -13.50 6.52 0.17
CA ARG A 213 -14.58 6.12 1.09
C ARG A 213 -15.27 4.82 0.67
N ALA A 214 -15.25 4.45 -0.61
CA ALA A 214 -15.81 3.19 -1.08
C ALA A 214 -15.14 1.99 -0.41
N ALA A 215 -13.83 2.05 -0.15
CA ALA A 215 -13.10 0.98 0.53
C ALA A 215 -13.64 0.66 1.93
N SER A 216 -14.11 1.65 2.70
CA SER A 216 -14.70 1.39 4.03
C SER A 216 -16.09 0.75 3.93
N ARG A 217 -16.88 1.09 2.90
CA ARG A 217 -18.19 0.46 2.65
C ARG A 217 -18.03 -1.00 2.25
N ASP A 218 -17.08 -1.29 1.34
CA ASP A 218 -16.82 -2.63 0.88
C ASP A 218 -16.27 -3.52 2.01
N PHE A 219 -15.39 -2.96 2.85
CA PHE A 219 -14.88 -3.64 4.04
C PHE A 219 -15.99 -3.97 5.04
N ARG A 220 -16.91 -3.04 5.30
CA ARG A 220 -18.06 -3.27 6.19
C ARG A 220 -18.96 -4.37 5.65
N ALA A 221 -19.29 -4.36 4.36
CA ALA A 221 -20.11 -5.39 3.73
C ALA A 221 -19.50 -6.79 3.88
N LEU A 222 -18.17 -6.90 3.71
CA LEU A 222 -17.44 -8.17 3.93
C LEU A 222 -17.51 -8.63 5.39
N SER A 223 -17.44 -7.69 6.35
CA SER A 223 -17.51 -8.01 7.78
C SER A 223 -18.92 -8.51 8.19
N GLU A 224 -19.99 -7.97 7.60
CA GLU A 224 -21.38 -8.32 7.86
C GLU A 224 -21.79 -9.67 7.22
N GLU A 225 -21.19 -10.05 6.10
CA GLU A 225 -21.45 -11.32 5.41
C GLU A 225 -20.84 -12.55 6.13
N GLY A 226 -20.31 -12.38 7.34
CA GLY A 226 -19.77 -13.48 8.16
C GLY A 226 -18.34 -13.87 7.80
N GLY A 227 -17.66 -13.06 7.04
CA GLY A 227 -16.22 -13.13 6.91
C GLY A 227 -15.58 -12.71 8.22
N SER A 228 -15.23 -13.67 9.08
CA SER A 228 -14.36 -13.37 10.22
C SER A 228 -13.07 -12.76 9.68
N LEU A 229 -12.96 -11.45 9.72
CA LEU A 229 -11.72 -10.73 9.41
C LEU A 229 -10.80 -10.72 10.65
N GLY A 230 -10.70 -11.88 11.33
CA GLY A 230 -9.82 -12.13 12.46
C GLY A 230 -10.46 -11.88 13.82
#